data_6586824c7356f792047065789f3105d0
#
_entry.id   6586824c7356f792047065789f3105d0
#
_cell.length_a   1.000
_cell.length_b   1.000
_cell.length_c   1.000
_cell.angle_alpha   90.00
_cell.angle_beta   90.00
_cell.angle_gamma   90.00
#
_symmetry.space_group_name_H-M   'P 1'
#
loop_
_entity.id
_entity.type
_entity.pdbx_description
1 polymer ?
#
loop_
_entity_poly.entity_id
_entity_poly.type
_entity_poly.pdbx_seq_one_letter_code
_entity_poly.pdbx_strand_id
1 'polypeptide(L)'
;YRFAPGYETEDFDSVLDWAAWPGAAGGFQGAVEMCNNNGACRKLSGGVMCPSYRPTRNERDAVRGRANSLRLAMSGQLGPDAMASDAMAETMKLCVSCKACKRECPVGVDMARMKVEVTAARAAKHGIPLHDRLIGNLPAYAPLASGLSGLSNLVQSVWRHVPGLASLVSRLTGFT
;
A
#
# COMPACT_ATOMS: atom_id res chain seq x y z
N TYR A 1 0.53 20.69 -10.88
CA TYR A 1 1.02 21.86 -10.11
C TYR A 1 2.54 21.77 -10.02
N ARG A 2 3.24 22.66 -10.67
CA ARG A 2 4.67 22.88 -10.45
C ARG A 2 4.81 23.98 -9.42
N PHE A 3 5.45 23.69 -8.31
CA PHE A 3 5.53 24.64 -7.18
C PHE A 3 6.55 25.76 -7.38
N ALA A 4 7.51 25.63 -8.31
CA ALA A 4 8.47 26.69 -8.67
C ALA A 4 9.11 26.42 -10.03
N PRO A 5 9.68 27.45 -10.70
CA PRO A 5 10.67 27.24 -11.75
C PRO A 5 11.86 26.50 -11.15
N GLY A 6 12.17 25.31 -11.62
CA GLY A 6 13.21 24.48 -11.02
C GLY A 6 12.72 23.43 -10.02
N TYR A 7 11.40 23.15 -9.98
CA TYR A 7 10.89 21.98 -9.28
C TYR A 7 11.49 20.73 -9.92
N GLU A 8 12.35 20.08 -9.17
CA GLU A 8 12.96 18.81 -9.50
C GLU A 8 12.43 17.77 -8.51
N THR A 9 12.25 16.56 -8.98
CA THR A 9 11.91 15.42 -8.13
C THR A 9 13.13 14.53 -8.01
N GLU A 10 13.24 13.87 -6.86
CA GLU A 10 14.22 12.78 -6.72
C GLU A 10 13.90 11.67 -7.74
N ASP A 11 14.94 11.14 -8.37
CA ASP A 11 14.81 9.97 -9.21
C ASP A 11 14.27 8.82 -8.38
N PHE A 12 13.17 8.24 -8.83
CA PHE A 12 12.52 7.13 -8.18
C PHE A 12 12.46 5.92 -9.10
N ASP A 13 13.22 4.88 -8.76
CA ASP A 13 13.20 3.60 -9.48
C ASP A 13 11.88 2.89 -9.22
N SER A 14 10.96 3.00 -10.17
CA SER A 14 9.67 2.35 -10.11
C SER A 14 9.76 0.88 -10.53
N VAL A 15 9.06 -0.01 -9.84
CA VAL A 15 8.98 -1.44 -10.18
C VAL A 15 7.90 -1.75 -11.21
N LEU A 16 6.98 -0.82 -11.44
CA LEU A 16 5.92 -0.95 -12.43
C LEU A 16 6.16 -0.01 -13.60
N ASP A 17 5.67 -0.39 -14.77
CA ASP A 17 5.69 0.47 -15.96
C ASP A 17 4.70 1.64 -15.81
N TRP A 18 5.20 2.86 -15.87
CA TRP A 18 4.44 4.12 -15.80
C TRP A 18 4.52 4.95 -17.10
N ALA A 19 4.98 4.36 -18.18
CA ALA A 19 5.15 5.05 -19.46
C ALA A 19 3.84 5.63 -20.04
N ALA A 20 2.69 5.11 -19.60
CA ALA A 20 1.37 5.61 -20.02
C ALA A 20 1.02 7.00 -19.44
N TRP A 21 1.84 7.56 -18.53
CA TRP A 21 1.64 8.89 -17.96
C TRP A 21 2.69 9.86 -18.50
N PRO A 22 2.46 10.44 -19.69
CA PRO A 22 3.33 11.44 -20.26
C PRO A 22 3.18 12.77 -19.51
N GLY A 23 4.20 13.57 -19.53
CA GLY A 23 4.21 14.92 -18.96
C GLY A 23 5.60 15.37 -18.66
N ALA A 24 5.78 16.63 -18.28
CA ALA A 24 7.10 17.16 -18.00
C ALA A 24 7.79 16.43 -16.82
N ALA A 25 6.99 15.86 -15.92
CA ALA A 25 7.47 15.01 -14.86
C ALA A 25 7.46 13.52 -15.25
N GLY A 26 6.65 13.09 -16.22
CA GLY A 26 6.60 11.71 -16.73
C GLY A 26 6.42 10.60 -15.68
N GLY A 27 6.28 9.38 -16.14
CA GLY A 27 6.40 8.19 -15.30
C GLY A 27 5.52 8.17 -14.04
N PHE A 28 6.08 7.65 -12.95
CA PHE A 28 5.39 7.54 -11.66
C PHE A 28 4.95 8.90 -11.11
N GLN A 29 5.80 9.93 -11.21
CA GLN A 29 5.44 11.27 -10.78
C GLN A 29 4.23 11.81 -11.55
N GLY A 30 4.21 11.66 -12.87
CA GLY A 30 3.08 12.07 -13.69
C GLY A 30 1.78 11.39 -13.25
N ALA A 31 1.84 10.09 -12.91
CA ALA A 31 0.69 9.37 -12.38
C ALA A 31 0.21 9.91 -11.02
N VAL A 32 1.12 10.26 -10.11
CA VAL A 32 0.78 10.86 -8.81
C VAL A 32 0.16 12.24 -9.00
N GLU A 33 0.66 13.04 -9.95
CA GLU A 33 0.18 14.38 -10.26
C GLU A 33 -1.18 14.41 -10.98
N MET A 34 -1.68 13.27 -11.46
CA MET A 34 -3.04 13.18 -11.99
C MET A 34 -4.11 13.60 -10.96
N CYS A 35 -3.83 13.50 -9.67
CA CYS A 35 -4.75 13.96 -8.65
C CYS A 35 -4.87 15.49 -8.67
N ASN A 36 -5.96 16.01 -9.20
CA ASN A 36 -6.26 17.45 -9.25
C ASN A 36 -7.01 17.97 -8.01
N ASN A 37 -7.04 17.21 -6.93
CA ASN A 37 -7.69 17.58 -5.66
C ASN A 37 -9.22 17.79 -5.71
N ASN A 38 -9.93 17.27 -6.72
CA ASN A 38 -11.39 17.43 -6.86
C ASN A 38 -12.23 16.88 -5.68
N GLY A 39 -11.65 16.00 -4.88
CA GLY A 39 -12.30 15.47 -3.68
C GLY A 39 -13.36 14.38 -3.91
N ALA A 40 -13.50 13.83 -5.11
CA ALA A 40 -14.43 12.73 -5.37
C ALA A 40 -14.23 11.52 -4.45
N CYS A 41 -13.00 11.29 -3.99
CA CYS A 41 -12.66 10.23 -3.02
C CYS A 41 -13.19 10.47 -1.60
N ARG A 42 -13.80 11.62 -1.32
CA ARG A 42 -14.38 11.96 0.00
C ARG A 42 -15.89 11.79 0.05
N LYS A 43 -16.50 11.26 -0.98
CA LYS A 43 -17.94 10.98 -0.99
C LYS A 43 -18.30 9.98 0.11
N LEU A 44 -19.38 10.28 0.81
CA LEU A 44 -19.89 9.48 1.91
C LEU A 44 -20.98 8.52 1.47
N SER A 45 -21.61 8.81 0.35
CA SER A 45 -22.69 8.05 -0.26
C SER A 45 -22.45 7.90 -1.76
N GLY A 46 -23.02 6.88 -2.36
CA GLY A 46 -22.83 6.55 -3.77
C GLY A 46 -21.44 6.04 -4.09
N GLY A 47 -21.31 5.13 -5.06
CA GLY A 47 -20.05 4.49 -5.44
C GLY A 47 -19.36 3.73 -4.31
N VAL A 48 -18.12 3.33 -4.55
CA VAL A 48 -17.30 2.56 -3.58
C VAL A 48 -16.00 3.25 -3.19
N MET A 49 -15.58 4.29 -3.89
CA MET A 49 -14.38 5.08 -3.58
C MET A 49 -14.67 6.09 -2.45
N CYS A 50 -13.85 6.30 -1.46
CA CYS A 50 -12.75 5.48 -0.96
C CYS A 50 -13.23 4.73 0.30
N PRO A 51 -13.19 3.40 0.37
CA PRO A 51 -13.75 2.68 1.51
C PRO A 51 -13.07 3.01 2.84
N SER A 52 -11.77 3.31 2.83
CA SER A 52 -11.04 3.70 4.04
C SER A 52 -11.43 5.09 4.57
N TYR A 53 -11.76 6.03 3.70
CA TYR A 53 -12.17 7.37 4.12
C TYR A 53 -13.55 7.39 4.81
N ARG A 54 -14.47 6.55 4.35
CA ARG A 54 -15.87 6.58 4.83
C ARG A 54 -16.00 6.41 6.35
N PRO A 55 -15.34 5.44 6.99
CA PRO A 55 -15.37 5.31 8.44
C PRO A 55 -14.46 6.30 9.17
N THR A 56 -13.26 6.57 8.65
CA THR A 56 -12.25 7.35 9.37
C THR A 56 -12.46 8.85 9.28
N ARG A 57 -13.03 9.35 8.17
CA ARG A 57 -13.15 10.78 7.83
C ARG A 57 -11.79 11.50 7.80
N ASN A 58 -10.71 10.77 7.87
CA ASN A 58 -9.37 11.32 7.87
C ASN A 58 -8.89 11.49 6.42
N GLU A 59 -8.42 12.68 6.08
CA GLU A 59 -7.91 12.99 4.73
C GLU A 59 -6.78 12.06 4.31
N ARG A 60 -5.91 11.67 5.24
CA ARG A 60 -4.83 10.70 4.99
C ARG A 60 -5.34 9.39 4.38
N ASP A 61 -6.56 8.98 4.71
CA ASP A 61 -7.14 7.72 4.27
C ASP A 61 -7.93 7.84 2.96
N ALA A 62 -7.95 9.03 2.36
CA ALA A 62 -8.50 9.27 1.03
C ALA A 62 -7.43 9.13 -0.06
N VAL A 63 -7.86 8.89 -1.30
CA VAL A 63 -6.94 8.87 -2.46
C VAL A 63 -6.19 10.20 -2.60
N ARG A 64 -6.89 11.32 -2.40
CA ARG A 64 -6.31 12.66 -2.47
C ARG A 64 -5.20 12.86 -1.44
N GLY A 65 -5.44 12.52 -0.18
CA GLY A 65 -4.44 12.65 0.88
C GLY A 65 -3.20 11.80 0.58
N ARG A 66 -3.39 10.55 0.16
CA ARG A 66 -2.29 9.67 -0.24
C ARG A 66 -1.50 10.22 -1.43
N ALA A 67 -2.16 10.73 -2.47
CA ALA A 67 -1.49 11.33 -3.61
C ALA A 67 -0.69 12.58 -3.20
N ASN A 68 -1.23 13.40 -2.31
CA ASN A 68 -0.50 14.57 -1.80
C ASN A 68 0.71 14.16 -0.94
N SER A 69 0.59 13.12 -0.11
CA SER A 69 1.74 12.57 0.64
C SER A 69 2.83 12.07 -0.30
N LEU A 70 2.48 11.38 -1.38
CA LEU A 70 3.44 10.94 -2.41
C LEU A 70 4.13 12.13 -3.09
N ARG A 71 3.38 13.18 -3.44
CA ARG A 71 3.98 14.41 -4.00
C ARG A 71 5.01 15.03 -3.06
N LEU A 72 4.68 15.13 -1.78
CA LEU A 72 5.59 15.69 -0.79
C LEU A 72 6.82 14.80 -0.59
N ALA A 73 6.67 13.49 -0.67
CA ALA A 73 7.79 12.56 -0.63
C ALA A 73 8.70 12.71 -1.84
N MET A 74 8.14 12.73 -3.04
CA MET A 74 8.91 12.84 -4.29
C MET A 74 9.59 14.21 -4.46
N SER A 75 9.03 15.27 -3.89
CA SER A 75 9.63 16.60 -3.90
C SER A 75 10.67 16.84 -2.79
N GLY A 76 11.03 15.80 -2.04
CA GLY A 76 12.01 15.90 -0.95
C GLY A 76 11.51 16.62 0.31
N GLN A 77 10.26 17.12 0.33
CA GLN A 77 9.74 17.89 1.47
C GLN A 77 9.53 17.04 2.75
N LEU A 78 9.43 15.74 2.61
CA LEU A 78 9.32 14.80 3.74
C LEU A 78 10.67 14.18 4.13
N GLY A 79 11.77 14.70 3.58
CA GLY A 79 13.12 14.22 3.81
C GLY A 79 13.49 12.99 2.97
N PRO A 80 14.76 12.55 3.09
CA PRO A 80 15.28 11.44 2.31
C PRO A 80 14.51 10.15 2.64
N ASP A 81 14.42 9.27 1.66
CA ASP A 81 13.75 7.96 1.81
C ASP A 81 12.28 8.01 2.24
N ALA A 82 11.60 9.14 2.05
CA ALA A 82 10.23 9.34 2.48
C ALA A 82 9.26 8.26 1.94
N MET A 83 9.53 7.74 0.73
CA MET A 83 8.76 6.65 0.12
C MET A 83 8.82 5.35 0.93
N ALA A 84 9.94 5.05 1.57
CA ALA A 84 10.14 3.86 2.39
C ALA A 84 9.84 4.08 3.88
N SER A 85 9.45 5.29 4.28
CA SER A 85 9.24 5.65 5.69
C SER A 85 8.04 4.95 6.33
N ASP A 86 8.06 4.84 7.66
CA ASP A 86 6.92 4.32 8.43
C ASP A 86 5.69 5.22 8.31
N ALA A 87 5.87 6.53 8.21
CA ALA A 87 4.78 7.48 8.00
C ALA A 87 4.06 7.25 6.66
N MET A 88 4.83 6.95 5.60
CA MET A 88 4.26 6.62 4.29
C MET A 88 3.56 5.25 4.33
N ALA A 89 4.13 4.26 5.00
CA ALA A 89 3.49 2.96 5.19
C ALA A 89 2.17 3.09 5.94
N GLU A 90 2.13 3.86 7.02
CA GLU A 90 0.90 4.12 7.77
C GLU A 90 -0.14 4.86 6.91
N THR A 91 0.28 5.80 6.05
CA THR A 91 -0.60 6.48 5.10
C THR A 91 -1.23 5.51 4.09
N MET A 92 -0.49 4.48 3.67
CA MET A 92 -0.98 3.47 2.72
C MET A 92 -1.70 2.28 3.39
N LYS A 93 -1.60 2.13 4.71
CA LYS A 93 -2.06 0.95 5.46
C LYS A 93 -3.52 0.60 5.19
N LEU A 94 -4.41 1.56 5.30
CA LEU A 94 -5.85 1.33 5.10
C LEU A 94 -6.28 1.28 3.62
N CYS A 95 -5.35 1.41 2.67
CA CYS A 95 -5.65 1.19 1.27
C CYS A 95 -5.75 -0.31 0.98
N VAL A 96 -6.94 -0.82 0.77
CA VAL A 96 -7.20 -2.24 0.45
C VAL A 96 -7.01 -2.59 -1.03
N SER A 97 -6.41 -1.69 -1.81
CA SER A 97 -6.12 -1.89 -3.25
C SER A 97 -7.34 -2.29 -4.10
N CYS A 98 -8.53 -1.85 -3.73
CA CYS A 98 -9.80 -2.21 -4.38
C CYS A 98 -9.97 -1.63 -5.80
N LYS A 99 -9.07 -0.75 -6.25
CA LYS A 99 -9.11 -0.06 -7.56
C LYS A 99 -10.37 0.77 -7.85
N ALA A 100 -11.23 1.01 -6.87
CA ALA A 100 -12.38 1.89 -7.03
C ALA A 100 -11.96 3.30 -7.49
N CYS A 101 -10.82 3.80 -7.01
CA CYS A 101 -10.27 5.08 -7.45
C CYS A 101 -9.97 5.11 -8.96
N LYS A 102 -9.47 4.03 -9.55
CA LYS A 102 -9.22 3.96 -11.00
C LYS A 102 -10.51 4.11 -11.82
N ARG A 103 -11.64 3.60 -11.30
CA ARG A 103 -12.95 3.65 -11.98
C ARG A 103 -13.73 4.92 -11.72
N GLU A 104 -13.71 5.40 -10.48
CA GLU A 104 -14.63 6.47 -10.02
C GLU A 104 -13.96 7.83 -9.92
N CYS A 105 -12.62 7.91 -9.93
CA CYS A 105 -11.94 9.20 -9.93
C CYS A 105 -12.06 9.85 -11.31
N PRO A 106 -12.54 11.09 -11.40
CA PRO A 106 -12.69 11.79 -12.69
C PRO A 106 -11.39 11.90 -13.49
N VAL A 107 -10.24 11.87 -12.80
CA VAL A 107 -8.89 11.92 -13.42
C VAL A 107 -8.17 10.57 -13.38
N GLY A 108 -8.84 9.50 -13.01
CA GLY A 108 -8.36 8.13 -13.16
C GLY A 108 -7.15 7.75 -12.29
N VAL A 109 -6.97 8.36 -11.12
CA VAL A 109 -5.86 8.02 -10.19
C VAL A 109 -5.92 6.55 -9.79
N ASP A 110 -4.85 5.81 -9.99
CA ASP A 110 -4.73 4.40 -9.58
C ASP A 110 -3.87 4.26 -8.31
N MET A 111 -4.46 4.57 -7.17
CA MET A 111 -3.76 4.48 -5.87
C MET A 111 -3.33 3.04 -5.53
N ALA A 112 -4.00 2.03 -6.06
CA ALA A 112 -3.63 0.65 -5.83
C ALA A 112 -2.25 0.32 -6.45
N ARG A 113 -1.98 0.83 -7.67
CA ARG A 113 -0.65 0.71 -8.29
C ARG A 113 0.40 1.53 -7.54
N MET A 114 0.05 2.75 -7.11
CA MET A 114 0.98 3.61 -6.35
C MET A 114 1.36 2.98 -5.01
N LYS A 115 0.44 2.27 -4.35
CA LYS A 115 0.75 1.52 -3.13
C LYS A 115 1.79 0.42 -3.37
N VAL A 116 1.79 -0.23 -4.55
CA VAL A 116 2.81 -1.24 -4.88
C VAL A 116 4.20 -0.62 -4.87
N GLU A 117 4.37 0.58 -5.43
CA GLU A 117 5.66 1.29 -5.42
C GLU A 117 6.14 1.58 -3.99
N VAL A 118 5.27 2.08 -3.12
CA VAL A 118 5.61 2.32 -1.71
C VAL A 118 6.00 1.01 -1.01
N THR A 119 5.27 -0.08 -1.27
CA THR A 119 5.57 -1.39 -0.69
C THR A 119 6.91 -1.92 -1.19
N ALA A 120 7.21 -1.74 -2.48
CA ALA A 120 8.49 -2.14 -3.07
C ALA A 120 9.66 -1.34 -2.51
N ALA A 121 9.53 -0.01 -2.41
CA ALA A 121 10.55 0.84 -1.80
C ALA A 121 10.83 0.43 -0.33
N ARG A 122 9.79 0.12 0.43
CA ARG A 122 9.97 -0.40 1.80
C ARG A 122 10.66 -1.76 1.82
N ALA A 123 10.25 -2.67 0.94
CA ALA A 123 10.85 -4.00 0.86
C ALA A 123 12.33 -3.93 0.47
N ALA A 124 12.71 -3.02 -0.42
CA ALA A 124 14.09 -2.78 -0.79
C ALA A 124 14.94 -2.27 0.39
N LYS A 125 14.37 -1.38 1.21
CA LYS A 125 15.09 -0.78 2.34
C LYS A 125 15.10 -1.62 3.61
N HIS A 126 13.98 -2.24 3.96
CA HIS A 126 13.77 -2.92 5.26
C HIS A 126 13.65 -4.45 5.12
N GLY A 127 13.67 -4.97 3.88
CA GLY A 127 13.36 -6.37 3.61
C GLY A 127 11.86 -6.66 3.65
N ILE A 128 11.50 -7.88 3.27
CA ILE A 128 10.11 -8.35 3.28
C ILE A 128 9.82 -9.00 4.62
N PRO A 129 8.81 -8.53 5.39
CA PRO A 129 8.41 -9.16 6.64
C PRO A 129 8.07 -10.65 6.47
N LEU A 130 8.33 -11.46 7.49
CA LEU A 130 8.04 -12.90 7.45
C LEU A 130 6.57 -13.18 7.12
N HIS A 131 5.65 -12.41 7.70
CA HIS A 131 4.22 -12.48 7.43
C HIS A 131 3.91 -12.33 5.92
N ASP A 132 4.44 -11.28 5.28
CA ASP A 132 4.18 -10.99 3.86
C ASP A 132 4.83 -12.05 2.96
N ARG A 133 6.01 -12.55 3.36
CA ARG A 133 6.69 -13.64 2.65
C ARG A 133 5.88 -14.95 2.72
N LEU A 134 5.30 -15.26 3.88
CA LEU A 134 4.45 -16.45 4.05
C LEU A 134 3.19 -16.33 3.19
N ILE A 135 2.49 -15.20 3.26
CA ILE A 135 1.28 -14.98 2.46
C ILE A 135 1.58 -14.99 0.96
N GLY A 136 2.64 -14.30 0.53
CA GLY A 136 3.02 -14.22 -0.88
C GLY A 136 3.38 -15.57 -1.49
N ASN A 137 3.95 -16.49 -0.69
CA ASN A 137 4.31 -17.84 -1.14
C ASN A 137 3.24 -18.90 -0.82
N LEU A 138 2.08 -18.50 -0.32
CA LEU A 138 0.99 -19.43 0.01
C LEU A 138 0.68 -20.43 -1.11
N PRO A 139 0.56 -20.03 -2.38
CA PRO A 139 0.28 -20.98 -3.47
C PRO A 139 1.33 -22.09 -3.62
N ALA A 140 2.59 -21.82 -3.26
CA ALA A 140 3.68 -22.78 -3.40
C ALA A 140 3.62 -23.89 -2.34
N TYR A 141 3.26 -23.57 -1.09
CA TYR A 141 3.24 -24.55 -0.01
C TYR A 141 1.84 -25.02 0.40
N ALA A 142 0.76 -24.37 -0.03
CA ALA A 142 -0.59 -24.75 0.31
C ALA A 142 -0.95 -26.19 -0.10
N PRO A 143 -0.54 -26.71 -1.28
CA PRO A 143 -0.79 -28.10 -1.63
C PRO A 143 -0.17 -29.11 -0.66
N LEU A 144 1.05 -28.85 -0.20
CA LEU A 144 1.74 -29.68 0.81
C LEU A 144 1.02 -29.57 2.17
N ALA A 145 0.69 -28.35 2.59
CA ALA A 145 -0.03 -28.12 3.84
C ALA A 145 -1.41 -28.77 3.86
N SER A 146 -2.13 -28.78 2.74
CA SER A 146 -3.43 -29.45 2.64
C SER A 146 -3.29 -31.00 2.64
N GLY A 147 -2.24 -31.53 2.03
CA GLY A 147 -1.92 -32.97 2.12
C GLY A 147 -1.60 -33.44 3.57
N LEU A 148 -1.08 -32.53 4.39
CA LEU A 148 -0.78 -32.76 5.80
C LEU A 148 -1.88 -32.28 6.75
N SER A 149 -3.11 -32.14 6.28
CA SER A 149 -4.24 -31.56 7.05
C SER A 149 -4.52 -32.30 8.36
N GLY A 150 -4.38 -33.64 8.38
CA GLY A 150 -4.53 -34.44 9.61
C GLY A 150 -3.52 -34.04 10.68
N LEU A 151 -2.26 -33.85 10.30
CA LEU A 151 -1.20 -33.42 11.20
C LEU A 151 -1.40 -31.96 11.66
N SER A 152 -1.81 -31.07 10.75
CA SER A 152 -2.08 -29.67 11.10
C SER A 152 -3.25 -29.54 12.08
N ASN A 153 -4.31 -30.35 11.93
CA ASN A 153 -5.43 -30.39 12.85
C ASN A 153 -5.03 -30.90 14.22
N LEU A 154 -4.15 -31.91 14.28
CA LEU A 154 -3.59 -32.42 15.53
C LEU A 154 -2.75 -31.33 16.23
N VAL A 155 -1.88 -30.65 15.51
CA VAL A 155 -1.07 -29.53 16.03
C VAL A 155 -1.97 -28.39 16.55
N GLN A 156 -3.03 -28.04 15.82
CA GLN A 156 -4.00 -27.03 16.29
C GLN A 156 -4.76 -27.48 17.55
N SER A 157 -5.08 -28.76 17.67
CA SER A 157 -5.70 -29.31 18.87
C SER A 157 -4.79 -29.18 20.08
N VAL A 158 -3.53 -29.59 19.95
CA VAL A 158 -2.52 -29.45 21.01
C VAL A 158 -2.27 -27.99 21.37
N TRP A 159 -2.17 -27.13 20.35
CA TRP A 159 -1.92 -25.70 20.50
C TRP A 159 -2.98 -24.99 21.36
N ARG A 160 -4.26 -25.36 21.21
CA ARG A 160 -5.34 -24.79 22.02
C ARG A 160 -5.21 -25.09 23.52
N HIS A 161 -4.48 -26.16 23.87
CA HIS A 161 -4.34 -26.61 25.26
C HIS A 161 -3.04 -26.12 25.92
N VAL A 162 -2.14 -25.43 25.18
CA VAL A 162 -0.88 -24.90 25.72
C VAL A 162 -0.98 -23.38 25.87
N PRO A 163 -1.22 -22.85 27.08
CA PRO A 163 -1.30 -21.42 27.31
C PRO A 163 0.04 -20.73 26.94
N GLY A 164 -0.04 -19.64 26.19
CA GLY A 164 1.13 -18.83 25.80
C GLY A 164 1.82 -19.23 24.48
N LEU A 165 1.63 -20.43 23.95
CA LEU A 165 2.24 -20.82 22.68
C LEU A 165 1.63 -20.04 21.51
N ALA A 166 0.33 -19.82 21.54
CA ALA A 166 -0.39 -19.01 20.55
C ALA A 166 0.15 -17.57 20.50
N SER A 167 0.39 -16.95 21.66
CA SER A 167 0.94 -15.59 21.73
C SER A 167 2.38 -15.51 21.23
N LEU A 168 3.19 -16.53 21.49
CA LEU A 168 4.57 -16.58 20.98
C LEU A 168 4.59 -16.66 19.45
N VAL A 169 3.78 -17.53 18.88
CA VAL A 169 3.74 -17.70 17.42
C VAL A 169 3.11 -16.49 16.74
N SER A 170 2.06 -15.88 17.31
CA SER A 170 1.51 -14.65 16.75
C SER A 170 2.55 -13.52 16.73
N ARG A 171 3.39 -13.40 17.76
CA ARG A 171 4.49 -12.45 17.78
C ARG A 171 5.56 -12.74 16.72
N LEU A 172 5.89 -14.00 16.49
CA LEU A 172 6.93 -14.40 15.53
C LEU A 172 6.44 -14.32 14.07
N THR A 173 5.19 -14.64 13.82
CA THR A 173 4.63 -14.70 12.46
C THR A 173 3.85 -13.46 12.06
N GLY A 174 3.43 -12.63 13.03
CA GLY A 174 2.56 -11.48 12.79
C GLY A 174 1.09 -11.84 12.51
N PHE A 175 0.69 -13.12 12.69
CA PHE A 175 -0.71 -13.53 12.61
C PHE A 175 -1.38 -13.37 13.99
N THR A 176 -2.51 -12.69 14.02
CA THR A 176 -3.36 -12.50 15.22
C THR A 176 -4.66 -13.28 15.08
#